data_e4554a86a09496fe460d54e3ef0b0de6
#
_entry.id   e4554a86a09496fe460d54e3ef0b0de6
#
_cell.length_a   1.000
_cell.length_b   1.000
_cell.length_c   1.000
_cell.angle_alpha   90.00
_cell.angle_beta   90.00
_cell.angle_gamma   90.00
#
_symmetry.space_group_name_H-M   'P 1'
#
loop_
_entity.id
_entity.type
_entity.pdbx_description
1 polymer ?
#
loop_
_entity_poly.entity_id
_entity_poly.type
_entity_poly.pdbx_seq_one_letter_code
_entity_poly.pdbx_strand_id
1 'polypeptide(L)'
;MKILNVNQIREADQYTIKNEPIASIDLMERASREVVNWICNHFSNEYEVVVLAGSGNNAGDGLAIARLLSHHNYNVRVLLVMGESGSEDFEQNLNRLKALHEVKITDDFDFLNSTNKTIFVDAVFGSGLSRPIEGRIANYIQKVNDAKGVKIAVDIPSGLFADEPSPGTVIFKADYTLSFQVPKLAFMMAENQQYIGEFEILEIGLSNEFIIKCLSAYTIYSISDEVKSLLKVDSIAHKGNRGRATIIAGGHAKMGAAILAAKGALHSGIGLLSVQSCSHCINIIQNQIPEALILEDENEYVLGSFLDYYNQDVLVFGPAVGFSNKTVKLFEELLKSYKGQLILDADAITILAENRELLQLLPKGTILSPHHGEFKRLVGNYSNNFEALVQLKSFCKDHKVVVILKGKYAAVCNEDGQVSFNTTGNPGMAKGGSGDLLCGILAGIAPRVKNPFEVAKLAVYLHGLAGDLSLEEFGENYMTPTTMIVNLSKAFKSIEK
;
A
#
# COMPACT_ATOMS: atom_id res chain seq x y z
N MET A 1 -7.93 2.52 -7.49
CA MET A 1 -8.83 1.34 -7.48
C MET A 1 -9.52 1.25 -6.12
N LYS A 2 -10.84 0.96 -6.04
CA LYS A 2 -11.54 0.80 -4.75
C LYS A 2 -11.27 -0.57 -4.14
N ILE A 3 -11.19 -0.63 -2.81
CA ILE A 3 -11.20 -1.86 -2.04
C ILE A 3 -12.62 -2.01 -1.51
N LEU A 4 -13.31 -3.08 -1.90
CA LEU A 4 -14.68 -3.36 -1.48
C LEU A 4 -14.69 -4.43 -0.39
N ASN A 5 -15.64 -4.35 0.54
CA ASN A 5 -15.85 -5.42 1.51
C ASN A 5 -16.61 -6.60 0.88
N VAL A 6 -16.65 -7.73 1.57
CA VAL A 6 -17.27 -8.97 1.09
C VAL A 6 -18.73 -8.77 0.64
N ASN A 7 -19.51 -7.99 1.39
CA ASN A 7 -20.92 -7.75 1.04
C ASN A 7 -21.03 -6.93 -0.25
N GLN A 8 -20.21 -5.90 -0.40
CA GLN A 8 -20.17 -5.05 -1.60
C GLN A 8 -19.70 -5.84 -2.85
N ILE A 9 -18.80 -6.79 -2.68
CA ILE A 9 -18.37 -7.69 -3.77
C ILE A 9 -19.55 -8.57 -4.20
N ARG A 10 -20.27 -9.18 -3.25
CA ARG A 10 -21.48 -9.97 -3.54
C ARG A 10 -22.56 -9.15 -4.23
N GLU A 11 -22.76 -7.91 -3.79
CA GLU A 11 -23.70 -7.00 -4.44
C GLU A 11 -23.27 -6.66 -5.88
N ALA A 12 -21.97 -6.51 -6.13
CA ALA A 12 -21.42 -6.28 -7.47
C ALA A 12 -21.65 -7.48 -8.41
N ASP A 13 -21.46 -8.72 -7.90
CA ASP A 13 -21.76 -9.94 -8.64
C ASP A 13 -23.25 -10.00 -9.01
N GLN A 14 -24.15 -9.83 -8.03
CA GLN A 14 -25.59 -9.86 -8.24
C GLN A 14 -26.06 -8.75 -9.20
N TYR A 15 -25.50 -7.55 -9.06
CA TYR A 15 -25.81 -6.44 -9.96
C TYR A 15 -25.40 -6.77 -11.40
N THR A 16 -24.20 -7.36 -11.58
CA THR A 16 -23.69 -7.74 -12.90
C THR A 16 -24.57 -8.84 -13.51
N ILE A 17 -24.85 -9.91 -12.78
CA ILE A 17 -25.73 -11.01 -13.23
C ILE A 17 -27.08 -10.47 -13.69
N LYS A 18 -27.67 -9.54 -12.94
CA LYS A 18 -28.99 -8.99 -13.24
C LYS A 18 -28.98 -8.04 -14.45
N ASN A 19 -27.96 -7.21 -14.62
CA ASN A 19 -27.94 -6.12 -15.60
C ASN A 19 -27.24 -6.49 -16.92
N GLU A 20 -26.32 -7.43 -16.90
CA GLU A 20 -25.68 -7.99 -18.09
C GLU A 20 -26.46 -9.18 -18.70
N PRO A 21 -27.59 -9.58 -18.16
CA PRO A 21 -28.31 -10.86 -18.15
C PRO A 21 -27.41 -12.10 -18.41
N ILE A 22 -26.38 -12.25 -17.56
CA ILE A 22 -25.47 -13.41 -17.57
C ILE A 22 -25.85 -14.40 -16.46
N ALA A 23 -25.75 -15.71 -16.70
CA ALA A 23 -25.94 -16.70 -15.64
C ALA A 23 -24.76 -16.71 -14.66
N SER A 24 -24.99 -17.07 -13.38
CA SER A 24 -23.94 -17.17 -12.37
C SER A 24 -22.80 -18.09 -12.82
N ILE A 25 -23.14 -19.25 -13.36
CA ILE A 25 -22.17 -20.23 -13.88
C ILE A 25 -21.33 -19.69 -15.05
N ASP A 26 -21.85 -18.77 -15.85
CA ASP A 26 -21.11 -18.17 -16.98
C ASP A 26 -20.20 -17.04 -16.49
N LEU A 27 -20.57 -16.30 -15.43
CA LEU A 27 -19.69 -15.35 -14.77
C LEU A 27 -18.54 -16.08 -14.10
N MET A 28 -18.80 -17.20 -13.42
CA MET A 28 -17.78 -18.09 -12.84
C MET A 28 -16.85 -18.65 -13.92
N GLU A 29 -17.37 -19.06 -15.07
CA GLU A 29 -16.57 -19.53 -16.22
C GLU A 29 -15.62 -18.42 -16.73
N ARG A 30 -16.11 -17.18 -16.79
CA ARG A 30 -15.31 -16.00 -17.16
C ARG A 30 -14.17 -15.77 -16.17
N ALA A 31 -14.47 -15.77 -14.87
CA ALA A 31 -13.47 -15.62 -13.81
C ALA A 31 -12.39 -16.73 -13.86
N SER A 32 -12.84 -17.97 -14.02
CA SER A 32 -11.96 -19.14 -14.11
C SER A 32 -11.03 -19.07 -15.33
N ARG A 33 -11.49 -18.56 -16.48
CA ARG A 33 -10.68 -18.37 -17.67
C ARG A 33 -9.54 -17.39 -17.45
N GLU A 34 -9.75 -16.31 -16.71
CA GLU A 34 -8.67 -15.36 -16.40
C GLU A 34 -7.58 -16.02 -15.55
N VAL A 35 -7.94 -16.85 -14.57
CA VAL A 35 -6.96 -17.64 -13.81
C VAL A 35 -6.19 -18.61 -14.71
N VAL A 36 -6.88 -19.31 -15.60
CA VAL A 36 -6.27 -20.23 -16.57
C VAL A 36 -5.34 -19.50 -17.51
N ASN A 37 -5.76 -18.36 -18.07
CA ASN A 37 -4.92 -17.51 -18.91
C ASN A 37 -3.64 -17.09 -18.19
N TRP A 38 -3.76 -16.68 -16.93
CA TRP A 38 -2.63 -16.32 -16.10
C TRP A 38 -1.68 -17.50 -15.89
N ILE A 39 -2.19 -18.68 -15.52
CA ILE A 39 -1.37 -19.89 -15.32
C ILE A 39 -0.65 -20.28 -16.61
N CYS A 40 -1.35 -20.29 -17.77
CA CYS A 40 -0.77 -20.65 -19.07
C CYS A 40 0.33 -19.67 -19.52
N ASN A 41 0.24 -18.41 -19.13
CA ASN A 41 1.25 -17.39 -19.47
C ASN A 41 2.51 -17.49 -18.58
N HIS A 42 2.42 -18.08 -17.39
CA HIS A 42 3.52 -18.15 -16.43
C HIS A 42 4.16 -19.54 -16.32
N PHE A 43 3.42 -20.60 -16.61
CA PHE A 43 3.88 -21.98 -16.44
C PHE A 43 3.56 -22.82 -17.69
N SER A 44 4.48 -23.67 -18.09
CA SER A 44 4.23 -24.62 -19.19
C SER A 44 3.38 -25.82 -18.72
N ASN A 45 2.76 -26.54 -19.65
CA ASN A 45 1.99 -27.75 -19.37
C ASN A 45 2.83 -28.96 -18.93
N GLU A 46 4.13 -28.80 -18.76
CA GLU A 46 4.98 -29.77 -18.06
C GLU A 46 4.73 -29.81 -16.55
N TYR A 47 4.09 -28.78 -16.00
CA TYR A 47 3.70 -28.75 -14.60
C TYR A 47 2.46 -29.60 -14.36
N GLU A 48 2.48 -30.40 -13.30
CA GLU A 48 1.29 -31.04 -12.78
C GLU A 48 0.48 -30.03 -11.94
N VAL A 49 -0.83 -29.97 -12.15
CA VAL A 49 -1.72 -29.07 -11.40
C VAL A 49 -2.58 -29.87 -10.42
N VAL A 50 -2.55 -29.48 -9.16
CA VAL A 50 -3.36 -30.06 -8.09
C VAL A 50 -4.31 -28.98 -7.56
N VAL A 51 -5.60 -29.12 -7.85
CA VAL A 51 -6.63 -28.19 -7.39
C VAL A 51 -7.23 -28.69 -6.08
N LEU A 52 -7.16 -27.88 -5.04
CA LEU A 52 -7.84 -28.12 -3.77
C LEU A 52 -9.21 -27.44 -3.83
N ALA A 53 -10.28 -28.20 -3.89
CA ALA A 53 -11.65 -27.68 -4.00
C ALA A 53 -12.42 -27.91 -2.69
N GLY A 54 -12.98 -26.83 -2.14
CA GLY A 54 -13.95 -26.89 -1.04
C GLY A 54 -15.34 -27.32 -1.51
N SER A 55 -16.40 -26.57 -1.09
CA SER A 55 -17.78 -26.86 -1.50
C SER A 55 -18.58 -25.61 -1.88
N GLY A 56 -17.98 -24.42 -1.82
CA GLY A 56 -18.63 -23.14 -2.15
C GLY A 56 -18.36 -22.70 -3.59
N ASN A 57 -18.68 -21.45 -3.91
CA ASN A 57 -18.46 -20.87 -5.24
C ASN A 57 -16.97 -20.85 -5.63
N ASN A 58 -16.07 -20.53 -4.70
CA ASN A 58 -14.62 -20.59 -4.97
C ASN A 58 -14.18 -21.99 -5.40
N ALA A 59 -14.79 -23.02 -4.83
CA ALA A 59 -14.55 -24.40 -5.26
C ALA A 59 -15.12 -24.66 -6.66
N GLY A 60 -16.25 -24.05 -7.00
CA GLY A 60 -16.81 -24.05 -8.36
C GLY A 60 -15.82 -23.47 -9.37
N ASP A 61 -15.19 -22.31 -9.03
CA ASP A 61 -14.09 -21.73 -9.83
C ASP A 61 -12.94 -22.72 -9.98
N GLY A 62 -12.50 -23.36 -8.88
CA GLY A 62 -11.44 -24.37 -8.90
C GLY A 62 -11.73 -25.54 -9.82
N LEU A 63 -12.97 -26.06 -9.84
CA LEU A 63 -13.38 -27.15 -10.73
C LEU A 63 -13.43 -26.71 -12.20
N ALA A 64 -13.89 -25.49 -12.48
CA ALA A 64 -13.84 -24.91 -13.82
C ALA A 64 -12.40 -24.70 -14.30
N ILE A 65 -11.50 -24.19 -13.43
CA ILE A 65 -10.07 -24.04 -13.69
C ILE A 65 -9.46 -25.43 -14.02
N ALA A 66 -9.74 -26.45 -13.23
CA ALA A 66 -9.25 -27.81 -13.48
C ALA A 66 -9.67 -28.34 -14.85
N ARG A 67 -10.93 -28.16 -15.22
CA ARG A 67 -11.48 -28.55 -16.50
C ARG A 67 -10.82 -27.79 -17.67
N LEU A 68 -10.67 -26.48 -17.54
CA LEU A 68 -10.08 -25.64 -18.58
C LEU A 68 -8.59 -25.94 -18.76
N LEU A 69 -7.82 -26.16 -17.68
CA LEU A 69 -6.40 -26.52 -17.76
C LEU A 69 -6.20 -27.91 -18.41
N SER A 70 -7.09 -28.87 -18.15
CA SER A 70 -7.05 -30.16 -18.84
C SER A 70 -7.21 -30.01 -20.36
N HIS A 71 -8.09 -29.10 -20.83
CA HIS A 71 -8.20 -28.75 -22.28
C HIS A 71 -6.93 -28.08 -22.84
N HIS A 72 -6.10 -27.46 -21.97
CA HIS A 72 -4.78 -26.95 -22.33
C HIS A 72 -3.63 -27.99 -22.18
N ASN A 73 -3.98 -29.28 -22.06
CA ASN A 73 -3.06 -30.40 -21.94
C ASN A 73 -2.19 -30.38 -20.66
N TYR A 74 -2.65 -29.74 -19.57
CA TYR A 74 -2.03 -29.93 -18.26
C TYR A 74 -2.46 -31.26 -17.66
N ASN A 75 -1.54 -31.92 -16.93
CA ASN A 75 -1.89 -33.04 -16.06
C ASN A 75 -2.57 -32.49 -14.80
N VAL A 76 -3.89 -32.66 -14.69
CA VAL A 76 -4.69 -32.06 -13.61
C VAL A 76 -5.25 -33.12 -12.68
N ARG A 77 -5.13 -32.88 -11.39
CA ARG A 77 -5.81 -33.63 -10.33
C ARG A 77 -6.64 -32.69 -9.47
N VAL A 78 -7.76 -33.18 -8.97
CA VAL A 78 -8.64 -32.43 -8.05
C VAL A 78 -8.77 -33.18 -6.74
N LEU A 79 -8.51 -32.48 -5.64
CA LEU A 79 -8.73 -32.94 -4.28
C LEU A 79 -10.00 -32.28 -3.73
N LEU A 80 -11.08 -33.04 -3.53
CA LEU A 80 -12.31 -32.58 -2.91
C LEU A 80 -12.17 -32.65 -1.39
N VAL A 81 -11.80 -31.51 -0.76
CA VAL A 81 -11.51 -31.48 0.68
C VAL A 81 -12.76 -31.51 1.56
N MET A 82 -13.94 -31.23 1.00
CA MET A 82 -15.24 -31.19 1.68
C MET A 82 -16.30 -32.14 1.09
N GLY A 83 -15.89 -33.04 0.18
CA GLY A 83 -16.78 -33.99 -0.50
C GLY A 83 -17.40 -33.44 -1.77
N GLU A 84 -18.46 -34.10 -2.27
CA GLU A 84 -19.06 -33.85 -3.60
C GLU A 84 -20.31 -32.98 -3.59
N SER A 85 -20.78 -32.54 -2.43
CA SER A 85 -21.98 -31.68 -2.31
C SER A 85 -21.58 -30.25 -1.97
N GLY A 86 -22.20 -29.26 -2.62
CA GLY A 86 -21.83 -27.87 -2.45
C GLY A 86 -22.86 -26.87 -2.99
N SER A 87 -22.38 -25.69 -3.43
CA SER A 87 -23.21 -24.72 -4.11
C SER A 87 -23.69 -25.24 -5.48
N GLU A 88 -24.75 -24.66 -6.03
CA GLU A 88 -25.29 -25.05 -7.33
C GLU A 88 -24.22 -24.99 -8.44
N ASP A 89 -23.44 -23.91 -8.49
CA ASP A 89 -22.36 -23.75 -9.47
C ASP A 89 -21.21 -24.76 -9.25
N PHE A 90 -20.92 -25.12 -7.98
CA PHE A 90 -19.97 -26.20 -7.67
C PHE A 90 -20.46 -27.54 -8.24
N GLU A 91 -21.71 -27.93 -7.98
CA GLU A 91 -22.27 -29.21 -8.44
C GLU A 91 -22.32 -29.29 -9.98
N GLN A 92 -22.71 -28.18 -10.64
CA GLN A 92 -22.68 -28.10 -12.10
C GLN A 92 -21.25 -28.29 -12.66
N ASN A 93 -20.26 -27.62 -12.09
CA ASN A 93 -18.86 -27.73 -12.54
C ASN A 93 -18.27 -29.12 -12.22
N LEU A 94 -18.64 -29.72 -11.09
CA LEU A 94 -18.21 -31.10 -10.76
C LEU A 94 -18.76 -32.08 -11.79
N ASN A 95 -20.03 -31.95 -12.18
CA ASN A 95 -20.63 -32.80 -13.23
C ASN A 95 -19.96 -32.58 -14.59
N ARG A 96 -19.67 -31.31 -14.98
CA ARG A 96 -18.93 -31.00 -16.20
C ARG A 96 -17.54 -31.63 -16.21
N LEU A 97 -16.83 -31.59 -15.06
CA LEU A 97 -15.49 -32.14 -14.91
C LEU A 97 -15.48 -33.68 -14.97
N LYS A 98 -16.43 -34.33 -14.27
CA LYS A 98 -16.58 -35.80 -14.28
C LYS A 98 -16.86 -36.35 -15.69
N ALA A 99 -17.53 -35.59 -16.53
CA ALA A 99 -17.83 -35.97 -17.91
C ALA A 99 -16.58 -36.08 -18.81
N LEU A 100 -15.46 -35.45 -18.45
CA LEU A 100 -14.20 -35.50 -19.23
C LEU A 100 -13.42 -36.80 -19.05
N HIS A 101 -13.61 -37.53 -17.96
CA HIS A 101 -12.88 -38.78 -17.59
C HIS A 101 -11.33 -38.68 -17.54
N GLU A 102 -10.75 -37.54 -17.92
CA GLU A 102 -9.29 -37.33 -18.00
C GLU A 102 -8.70 -36.78 -16.70
N VAL A 103 -9.51 -36.10 -15.89
CA VAL A 103 -9.09 -35.47 -14.63
C VAL A 103 -9.31 -36.44 -13.47
N LYS A 104 -8.25 -36.73 -12.72
CA LYS A 104 -8.36 -37.60 -11.54
C LYS A 104 -8.95 -36.80 -10.37
N ILE A 105 -10.11 -37.21 -9.90
CA ILE A 105 -10.81 -36.61 -8.75
C ILE A 105 -10.67 -37.57 -7.55
N THR A 106 -10.33 -37.05 -6.38
CA THR A 106 -10.14 -37.83 -5.15
C THR A 106 -10.45 -37.01 -3.92
N ASP A 107 -10.66 -37.66 -2.80
CA ASP A 107 -10.75 -37.08 -1.46
C ASP A 107 -9.58 -37.49 -0.54
N ASP A 108 -8.64 -38.27 -1.09
CA ASP A 108 -7.45 -38.75 -0.39
C ASP A 108 -6.21 -37.92 -0.74
N PHE A 109 -5.54 -37.42 0.31
CA PHE A 109 -4.32 -36.64 0.19
C PHE A 109 -3.04 -37.48 0.11
N ASP A 110 -3.04 -38.73 0.59
CA ASP A 110 -1.81 -39.48 0.86
C ASP A 110 -1.05 -39.95 -0.40
N PHE A 111 -1.61 -39.70 -1.62
CA PHE A 111 -0.93 -40.03 -2.86
C PHE A 111 -0.25 -38.81 -3.55
N LEU A 112 -0.17 -37.64 -2.92
CA LEU A 112 0.46 -36.46 -3.50
C LEU A 112 1.99 -36.53 -3.38
N ASN A 113 2.64 -36.98 -4.45
CA ASN A 113 4.08 -36.83 -4.64
C ASN A 113 4.34 -35.50 -5.32
N SER A 114 4.53 -34.42 -4.54
CA SER A 114 4.81 -33.11 -5.09
C SER A 114 6.29 -32.93 -5.45
N THR A 115 6.52 -32.20 -6.53
CA THR A 115 7.86 -31.83 -7.03
C THR A 115 7.92 -30.31 -7.22
N ASN A 116 9.08 -29.80 -7.60
CA ASN A 116 9.20 -28.39 -7.97
C ASN A 116 8.40 -28.00 -9.26
N LYS A 117 7.92 -29.02 -10.01
CA LYS A 117 7.01 -28.87 -11.15
C LYS A 117 5.55 -29.18 -10.80
N THR A 118 5.15 -28.99 -9.55
CA THR A 118 3.76 -29.09 -9.12
C THR A 118 3.19 -27.70 -8.84
N ILE A 119 2.01 -27.40 -9.35
CA ILE A 119 1.23 -26.20 -9.03
C ILE A 119 0.06 -26.62 -8.15
N PHE A 120 -0.02 -26.08 -6.95
CA PHE A 120 -1.17 -26.22 -6.07
C PHE A 120 -2.09 -25.00 -6.26
N VAL A 121 -3.34 -25.25 -6.64
CA VAL A 121 -4.37 -24.23 -6.78
C VAL A 121 -5.32 -24.33 -5.60
N ASP A 122 -5.29 -23.33 -4.74
CA ASP A 122 -6.18 -23.22 -3.59
C ASP A 122 -7.52 -22.59 -4.01
N ALA A 123 -8.54 -23.39 -4.04
CA ALA A 123 -9.93 -23.02 -4.27
C ALA A 123 -10.84 -23.61 -3.17
N VAL A 124 -10.34 -23.68 -1.93
CA VAL A 124 -11.11 -24.24 -0.80
C VAL A 124 -12.11 -23.24 -0.27
N PHE A 125 -11.64 -22.03 0.10
CA PHE A 125 -12.50 -20.95 0.59
C PHE A 125 -12.14 -19.64 -0.10
N GLY A 126 -13.15 -18.89 -0.54
CA GLY A 126 -13.00 -17.52 -1.04
C GLY A 126 -13.23 -16.48 0.05
N SER A 127 -13.44 -15.22 -0.37
CA SER A 127 -13.62 -14.05 0.49
C SER A 127 -14.79 -14.13 1.49
N GLY A 128 -15.72 -15.07 1.31
CA GLY A 128 -16.84 -15.29 2.20
C GLY A 128 -16.54 -16.04 3.50
N LEU A 129 -15.30 -16.46 3.75
CA LEU A 129 -14.91 -17.17 4.98
C LEU A 129 -15.01 -16.23 6.19
N SER A 130 -15.70 -16.69 7.26
CA SER A 130 -15.94 -15.91 8.48
C SER A 130 -15.63 -16.66 9.78
N ARG A 131 -15.03 -17.83 9.69
CA ARG A 131 -14.64 -18.67 10.84
C ARG A 131 -13.31 -19.37 10.58
N PRO A 132 -12.52 -19.64 11.63
CA PRO A 132 -11.26 -20.37 11.51
C PRO A 132 -11.44 -21.74 10.84
N ILE A 133 -10.41 -22.14 10.08
CA ILE A 133 -10.36 -23.46 9.48
C ILE A 133 -9.78 -24.45 10.50
N GLU A 134 -10.47 -25.55 10.70
CA GLU A 134 -10.12 -26.58 11.68
C GLU A 134 -10.17 -27.99 11.09
N GLY A 135 -9.68 -28.98 11.85
CA GLY A 135 -9.80 -30.40 11.54
C GLY A 135 -9.08 -30.85 10.28
N ARG A 136 -9.75 -31.69 9.47
CA ARG A 136 -9.17 -32.32 8.26
C ARG A 136 -8.70 -31.27 7.22
N ILE A 137 -9.48 -30.20 7.03
CA ILE A 137 -9.17 -29.16 6.05
C ILE A 137 -7.90 -28.41 6.47
N ALA A 138 -7.77 -28.03 7.75
CA ALA A 138 -6.56 -27.40 8.28
C ALA A 138 -5.33 -28.27 8.05
N ASN A 139 -5.44 -29.60 8.27
CA ASN A 139 -4.35 -30.54 8.01
C ASN A 139 -3.96 -30.58 6.53
N TYR A 140 -4.94 -30.51 5.61
CA TYR A 140 -4.64 -30.50 4.18
C TYR A 140 -3.92 -29.22 3.75
N ILE A 141 -4.40 -28.07 4.21
CA ILE A 141 -3.74 -26.79 3.95
C ILE A 141 -2.31 -26.80 4.50
N GLN A 142 -2.11 -27.30 5.72
CA GLN A 142 -0.77 -27.38 6.31
C GLN A 142 0.15 -28.32 5.50
N LYS A 143 -0.32 -29.49 5.07
CA LYS A 143 0.45 -30.41 4.22
C LYS A 143 0.86 -29.73 2.90
N VAL A 144 -0.03 -28.96 2.28
CA VAL A 144 0.30 -28.21 1.05
C VAL A 144 1.27 -27.06 1.33
N ASN A 145 1.12 -26.37 2.46
CA ASN A 145 2.08 -25.32 2.85
C ASN A 145 3.51 -25.87 2.96
N ASP A 146 3.65 -27.12 3.43
CA ASP A 146 4.94 -27.81 3.61
C ASP A 146 5.42 -28.51 2.33
N ALA A 147 4.56 -28.69 1.32
CA ALA A 147 4.86 -29.37 0.07
C ALA A 147 5.75 -28.52 -0.85
N LYS A 148 6.54 -29.21 -1.70
CA LYS A 148 7.30 -28.57 -2.79
C LYS A 148 6.36 -28.22 -3.94
N GLY A 149 6.61 -27.10 -4.59
CA GLY A 149 5.83 -26.63 -5.75
C GLY A 149 5.36 -25.20 -5.58
N VAL A 150 4.76 -24.67 -6.64
CA VAL A 150 4.18 -23.32 -6.69
C VAL A 150 2.77 -23.37 -6.10
N LYS A 151 2.42 -22.37 -5.32
CA LYS A 151 1.14 -22.26 -4.62
C LYS A 151 0.38 -21.03 -5.10
N ILE A 152 -0.79 -21.25 -5.69
CA ILE A 152 -1.65 -20.20 -6.26
C ILE A 152 -2.98 -20.21 -5.51
N ALA A 153 -3.36 -19.07 -4.93
CA ALA A 153 -4.66 -18.89 -4.31
C ALA A 153 -5.64 -18.23 -5.29
N VAL A 154 -6.83 -18.80 -5.42
CA VAL A 154 -7.94 -18.23 -6.19
C VAL A 154 -8.73 -17.29 -5.28
N ASP A 155 -8.90 -16.04 -5.70
CA ASP A 155 -9.57 -14.95 -5.02
C ASP A 155 -8.88 -14.45 -3.73
N ILE A 156 -8.63 -15.33 -2.78
CA ILE A 156 -7.96 -15.06 -1.49
C ILE A 156 -7.40 -16.37 -0.91
N PRO A 157 -6.23 -16.39 -0.27
CA PRO A 157 -5.73 -17.59 0.39
C PRO A 157 -6.71 -18.14 1.42
N SER A 158 -7.03 -19.42 1.32
CA SER A 158 -7.96 -20.08 2.24
C SER A 158 -7.48 -19.96 3.69
N GLY A 159 -8.38 -19.54 4.57
CA GLY A 159 -8.09 -19.23 5.98
C GLY A 159 -7.89 -17.73 6.26
N LEU A 160 -7.64 -16.92 5.24
CA LEU A 160 -7.52 -15.47 5.40
C LEU A 160 -8.91 -14.82 5.32
N PHE A 161 -9.26 -13.99 6.30
CA PHE A 161 -10.49 -13.19 6.28
C PHE A 161 -10.24 -11.90 5.49
N ALA A 162 -11.19 -11.55 4.63
CA ALA A 162 -11.01 -10.43 3.69
C ALA A 162 -11.01 -9.05 4.36
N ASP A 163 -11.84 -8.86 5.39
CA ASP A 163 -12.17 -7.55 5.95
C ASP A 163 -11.73 -7.37 7.42
N GLU A 164 -11.24 -8.43 8.06
CA GLU A 164 -10.91 -8.46 9.50
C GLU A 164 -9.70 -9.35 9.79
N PRO A 165 -9.10 -9.28 11.00
CA PRO A 165 -8.01 -10.17 11.40
C PRO A 165 -8.41 -11.65 11.36
N SER A 166 -7.47 -12.52 11.04
CA SER A 166 -7.66 -13.98 10.96
C SER A 166 -6.96 -14.72 12.11
N PRO A 167 -7.47 -14.61 13.36
CA PRO A 167 -6.79 -15.20 14.51
C PRO A 167 -7.00 -16.71 14.59
N GLY A 168 -5.94 -17.43 14.95
CA GLY A 168 -6.02 -18.85 15.33
C GLY A 168 -6.38 -19.83 14.22
N THR A 169 -6.31 -19.40 12.95
CA THR A 169 -6.59 -20.25 11.79
C THR A 169 -5.32 -20.69 11.07
N VAL A 170 -5.37 -21.87 10.43
CA VAL A 170 -4.38 -22.24 9.42
C VAL A 170 -4.72 -21.50 8.14
N ILE A 171 -3.72 -20.84 7.56
CA ILE A 171 -3.87 -20.08 6.32
C ILE A 171 -2.99 -20.71 5.24
N PHE A 172 -3.53 -20.82 4.04
CA PHE A 172 -2.77 -21.24 2.86
C PHE A 172 -1.69 -20.18 2.55
N LYS A 173 -0.45 -20.65 2.30
CA LYS A 173 0.69 -19.76 1.99
C LYS A 173 0.88 -19.75 0.47
N ALA A 174 0.27 -18.79 -0.18
CA ALA A 174 0.40 -18.62 -1.61
C ALA A 174 1.74 -17.97 -2.00
N ASP A 175 2.30 -18.39 -3.13
CA ASP A 175 3.32 -17.65 -3.86
C ASP A 175 2.65 -16.55 -4.71
N TYR A 176 1.44 -16.85 -5.25
CA TYR A 176 0.62 -15.93 -6.02
C TYR A 176 -0.83 -15.96 -5.56
N THR A 177 -1.46 -14.79 -5.45
CA THR A 177 -2.90 -14.66 -5.18
C THR A 177 -3.58 -13.96 -6.35
N LEU A 178 -4.46 -14.69 -7.05
CA LEU A 178 -5.21 -14.20 -8.21
C LEU A 178 -6.60 -13.77 -7.76
N SER A 179 -6.79 -12.48 -7.56
CA SER A 179 -7.99 -11.94 -6.95
C SER A 179 -8.91 -11.34 -8.00
N PHE A 180 -10.23 -11.55 -7.84
CA PHE A 180 -11.22 -11.14 -8.82
C PHE A 180 -11.64 -9.68 -8.66
N GLN A 181 -11.56 -8.92 -9.74
CA GLN A 181 -12.07 -7.58 -10.03
C GLN A 181 -11.55 -6.47 -9.09
N VAL A 182 -11.51 -6.72 -7.77
CA VAL A 182 -11.10 -5.72 -6.77
C VAL A 182 -10.22 -6.35 -5.69
N PRO A 183 -9.25 -5.59 -5.15
CA PRO A 183 -8.43 -6.07 -4.04
C PRO A 183 -9.25 -6.18 -2.74
N LYS A 184 -8.82 -7.07 -1.84
CA LYS A 184 -9.37 -7.21 -0.50
C LYS A 184 -8.56 -6.39 0.50
N LEU A 185 -9.21 -5.88 1.57
CA LEU A 185 -8.53 -5.08 2.58
C LEU A 185 -7.38 -5.86 3.25
N ALA A 186 -7.58 -7.16 3.46
CA ALA A 186 -6.57 -8.05 4.02
C ALA A 186 -5.23 -8.03 3.28
N PHE A 187 -5.22 -7.71 1.96
CA PHE A 187 -4.00 -7.66 1.16
C PHE A 187 -3.09 -6.49 1.54
N MET A 188 -3.67 -5.45 2.11
CA MET A 188 -2.93 -4.26 2.55
C MET A 188 -2.31 -4.41 3.95
N MET A 189 -2.61 -5.50 4.66
CA MET A 189 -2.12 -5.73 6.02
C MET A 189 -0.76 -6.40 6.01
N ALA A 190 0.22 -5.83 6.72
CA ALA A 190 1.59 -6.32 6.72
C ALA A 190 1.72 -7.75 7.27
N GLU A 191 0.94 -8.09 8.30
CA GLU A 191 0.90 -9.44 8.91
C GLU A 191 0.45 -10.53 7.95
N ASN A 192 -0.33 -10.17 6.92
CA ASN A 192 -0.89 -11.12 5.96
C ASN A 192 0.04 -11.39 4.76
N GLN A 193 1.08 -10.58 4.57
CA GLN A 193 1.94 -10.67 3.39
C GLN A 193 2.61 -12.04 3.20
N GLN A 194 2.90 -12.73 4.29
CA GLN A 194 3.48 -14.08 4.29
C GLN A 194 2.54 -15.16 3.73
N TYR A 195 1.24 -14.85 3.58
CA TYR A 195 0.22 -15.77 3.08
C TYR A 195 -0.24 -15.42 1.65
N ILE A 196 -0.09 -14.17 1.24
CA ILE A 196 -0.63 -13.64 -0.01
C ILE A 196 0.36 -13.82 -1.17
N GLY A 197 1.66 -13.76 -0.89
CA GLY A 197 2.69 -13.71 -1.93
C GLY A 197 2.55 -12.48 -2.82
N GLU A 198 2.77 -12.64 -4.12
CA GLU A 198 2.45 -11.62 -5.12
C GLU A 198 0.97 -11.73 -5.47
N PHE A 199 0.23 -10.60 -5.43
CA PHE A 199 -1.16 -10.62 -5.82
C PHE A 199 -1.42 -9.85 -7.12
N GLU A 200 -2.32 -10.39 -7.91
CA GLU A 200 -2.80 -9.76 -9.14
C GLU A 200 -4.31 -9.67 -9.14
N ILE A 201 -4.85 -8.56 -9.66
CA ILE A 201 -6.28 -8.33 -9.79
C ILE A 201 -6.70 -8.68 -11.20
N LEU A 202 -7.46 -9.76 -11.34
CA LEU A 202 -7.99 -10.22 -12.60
C LEU A 202 -9.34 -9.54 -12.89
N GLU A 203 -9.45 -8.88 -14.02
CA GLU A 203 -10.70 -8.28 -14.48
C GLU A 203 -11.64 -9.37 -15.00
N ILE A 204 -12.75 -9.56 -14.31
CA ILE A 204 -13.77 -10.57 -14.65
C ILE A 204 -15.05 -9.95 -15.23
N GLY A 205 -15.01 -8.65 -15.50
CA GLY A 205 -16.11 -7.93 -16.14
C GLY A 205 -17.29 -7.63 -15.20
N LEU A 206 -17.04 -7.42 -13.90
CA LEU A 206 -18.09 -6.87 -13.02
C LEU A 206 -18.41 -5.43 -13.42
N SER A 207 -19.67 -5.02 -13.18
CA SER A 207 -20.16 -3.70 -13.55
C SER A 207 -19.31 -2.57 -12.98
N ASN A 208 -18.54 -1.90 -13.82
CA ASN A 208 -17.79 -0.71 -13.45
C ASN A 208 -18.69 0.42 -12.95
N GLU A 209 -19.91 0.54 -13.48
CA GLU A 209 -20.89 1.52 -13.01
C GLU A 209 -21.24 1.30 -11.54
N PHE A 210 -21.47 0.04 -11.14
CA PHE A 210 -21.74 -0.31 -9.73
C PHE A 210 -20.52 -0.01 -8.86
N ILE A 211 -19.34 -0.46 -9.27
CA ILE A 211 -18.08 -0.28 -8.50
C ILE A 211 -17.78 1.21 -8.29
N ILE A 212 -17.99 2.04 -9.32
CA ILE A 212 -17.78 3.49 -9.22
C ILE A 212 -18.75 4.14 -8.23
N LYS A 213 -20.02 3.71 -8.21
CA LYS A 213 -21.05 4.23 -7.29
C LYS A 213 -20.92 3.69 -5.87
N CYS A 214 -20.28 2.54 -5.68
CA CYS A 214 -20.15 1.92 -4.37
C CYS A 214 -19.31 2.79 -3.43
N LEU A 215 -19.82 3.05 -2.22
CA LEU A 215 -19.10 3.81 -1.21
C LEU A 215 -18.04 2.92 -0.55
N SER A 216 -16.78 3.28 -0.67
CA SER A 216 -15.68 2.63 0.03
C SER A 216 -14.83 3.64 0.77
N ALA A 217 -14.46 3.30 2.01
CA ALA A 217 -13.50 4.07 2.79
C ALA A 217 -12.04 3.77 2.41
N TYR A 218 -11.81 2.75 1.58
CA TYR A 218 -10.49 2.24 1.25
C TYR A 218 -10.24 2.22 -0.26
N THR A 219 -9.06 2.67 -0.67
CA THR A 219 -8.63 2.66 -2.08
C THR A 219 -7.16 2.27 -2.20
N ILE A 220 -6.77 1.71 -3.34
CA ILE A 220 -5.37 1.72 -3.78
C ILE A 220 -5.18 2.97 -4.64
N TYR A 221 -4.12 3.71 -4.38
CA TYR A 221 -3.84 4.95 -5.09
C TYR A 221 -3.49 4.70 -6.56
N SER A 222 -4.07 5.51 -7.42
CA SER A 222 -3.67 5.70 -8.81
C SER A 222 -3.73 7.18 -9.13
N ILE A 223 -2.78 7.67 -9.92
CA ILE A 223 -2.72 9.09 -10.26
C ILE A 223 -3.83 9.43 -11.26
N SER A 224 -4.65 10.43 -10.91
CA SER A 224 -5.67 10.97 -11.81
C SER A 224 -5.08 11.98 -12.79
N ASP A 225 -5.73 12.17 -13.95
CA ASP A 225 -5.32 13.17 -14.93
C ASP A 225 -5.42 14.60 -14.36
N GLU A 226 -6.32 14.83 -13.41
CA GLU A 226 -6.42 16.10 -12.69
C GLU A 226 -5.11 16.38 -11.92
N VAL A 227 -4.62 15.41 -11.13
CA VAL A 227 -3.35 15.55 -10.40
C VAL A 227 -2.16 15.70 -11.34
N LYS A 228 -2.12 14.95 -12.46
CA LYS A 228 -1.09 15.13 -13.50
C LYS A 228 -1.11 16.56 -14.05
N SER A 229 -2.28 17.14 -14.26
CA SER A 229 -2.40 18.52 -14.80
C SER A 229 -1.84 19.57 -13.84
N LEU A 230 -1.95 19.36 -12.51
CA LEU A 230 -1.40 20.27 -11.49
C LEU A 230 0.14 20.26 -11.45
N LEU A 231 0.76 19.20 -11.93
CA LEU A 231 2.23 19.09 -12.00
C LEU A 231 2.81 19.79 -13.24
N LYS A 232 2.01 20.06 -14.25
CA LYS A 232 2.46 20.74 -15.47
C LYS A 232 2.93 22.16 -15.15
N VAL A 233 4.04 22.52 -15.75
CA VAL A 233 4.63 23.86 -15.60
C VAL A 233 4.19 24.72 -16.77
N ASP A 234 3.63 25.88 -16.48
CA ASP A 234 3.33 26.88 -17.50
C ASP A 234 4.63 27.37 -18.16
N SER A 235 4.58 27.59 -19.47
CA SER A 235 5.72 28.08 -20.25
C SER A 235 6.24 29.48 -19.80
N ILE A 236 5.40 30.26 -19.12
CA ILE A 236 5.74 31.58 -18.58
C ILE A 236 6.02 31.55 -17.07
N ALA A 237 6.04 30.36 -16.46
CA ALA A 237 6.23 30.24 -15.01
C ALA A 237 7.62 30.73 -14.58
N HIS A 238 7.66 31.52 -13.51
CA HIS A 238 8.88 31.87 -12.79
C HIS A 238 8.99 31.14 -11.44
N LYS A 239 10.14 31.25 -10.77
CA LYS A 239 10.40 30.57 -9.50
C LYS A 239 9.30 30.73 -8.44
N GLY A 240 8.67 31.91 -8.35
CA GLY A 240 7.59 32.17 -7.40
C GLY A 240 6.29 31.38 -7.70
N ASN A 241 6.00 31.07 -8.97
CA ASN A 241 4.83 30.26 -9.34
C ASN A 241 4.96 28.76 -8.96
N ARG A 242 6.19 28.30 -8.73
CA ARG A 242 6.46 26.93 -8.30
C ARG A 242 6.39 26.74 -6.79
N GLY A 243 6.12 27.81 -6.04
CA GLY A 243 5.93 27.82 -4.60
C GLY A 243 7.23 28.00 -3.80
N ARG A 244 7.01 28.22 -2.49
CA ARG A 244 8.06 28.48 -1.50
C ARG A 244 7.93 27.50 -0.35
N ALA A 245 9.01 26.84 0.00
CA ALA A 245 9.06 25.94 1.14
C ALA A 245 10.20 26.29 2.09
N THR A 246 9.96 26.15 3.38
CA THR A 246 11.02 26.16 4.38
C THR A 246 11.08 24.81 5.07
N ILE A 247 12.28 24.24 5.17
CA ILE A 247 12.56 23.01 5.90
C ILE A 247 13.30 23.36 7.18
N ILE A 248 12.70 23.11 8.32
CA ILE A 248 13.28 23.28 9.66
C ILE A 248 13.77 21.92 10.12
N ALA A 249 15.05 21.67 9.98
CA ALA A 249 15.62 20.33 10.15
C ALA A 249 17.13 20.37 10.43
N GLY A 250 17.70 19.21 10.83
CA GLY A 250 19.15 19.03 10.90
C GLY A 250 19.79 19.72 12.09
N GLY A 251 19.60 19.18 13.29
CA GLY A 251 20.35 19.59 14.47
C GLY A 251 21.81 19.15 14.42
N HIS A 252 22.58 19.51 15.42
CA HIS A 252 24.00 19.17 15.54
C HIS A 252 24.29 17.69 15.30
N ALA A 253 25.28 17.38 14.48
CA ALA A 253 25.67 16.03 14.04
C ALA A 253 24.62 15.25 13.23
N LYS A 254 23.49 15.88 12.82
CA LYS A 254 22.39 15.22 12.08
C LYS A 254 21.96 16.02 10.83
N MET A 255 22.81 16.86 10.24
CA MET A 255 22.48 17.71 9.09
C MET A 255 22.15 16.90 7.83
N GLY A 256 22.51 15.64 7.76
CA GLY A 256 22.13 14.74 6.65
C GLY A 256 20.64 14.69 6.42
N ALA A 257 19.81 14.75 7.47
CA ALA A 257 18.35 14.79 7.37
C ALA A 257 17.86 16.06 6.63
N ALA A 258 18.38 17.23 7.00
CA ALA A 258 18.08 18.48 6.30
C ALA A 258 18.50 18.45 4.82
N ILE A 259 19.70 17.88 4.54
CA ILE A 259 20.23 17.76 3.18
C ILE A 259 19.35 16.86 2.31
N LEU A 260 18.95 15.69 2.80
CA LEU A 260 18.11 14.76 2.06
C LEU A 260 16.71 15.34 1.82
N ALA A 261 16.11 15.97 2.83
CA ALA A 261 14.82 16.63 2.68
C ALA A 261 14.88 17.79 1.67
N ALA A 262 15.93 18.63 1.74
CA ALA A 262 16.10 19.73 0.84
C ALA A 262 16.33 19.27 -0.62
N LYS A 263 17.18 18.25 -0.84
CA LYS A 263 17.37 17.66 -2.17
C LYS A 263 16.06 17.04 -2.69
N GLY A 264 15.30 16.35 -1.83
CA GLY A 264 13.97 15.86 -2.16
C GLY A 264 13.02 16.94 -2.65
N ALA A 265 12.97 18.10 -1.98
CA ALA A 265 12.14 19.23 -2.37
C ALA A 265 12.56 19.83 -3.72
N LEU A 266 13.87 20.05 -3.93
CA LEU A 266 14.42 20.58 -5.18
C LEU A 266 14.11 19.64 -6.36
N HIS A 267 14.37 18.36 -6.21
CA HIS A 267 14.11 17.36 -7.25
C HIS A 267 12.62 17.08 -7.46
N SER A 268 11.77 17.56 -6.55
CA SER A 268 10.30 17.51 -6.69
C SER A 268 9.70 18.81 -7.22
N GLY A 269 10.53 19.77 -7.60
CA GLY A 269 10.14 20.93 -8.40
C GLY A 269 9.71 22.17 -7.62
N ILE A 270 10.10 22.33 -6.36
CA ILE A 270 9.93 23.59 -5.61
C ILE A 270 10.68 24.74 -6.30
N GLY A 271 10.09 25.92 -6.29
CA GLY A 271 10.68 27.10 -6.92
C GLY A 271 11.66 27.87 -6.05
N LEU A 272 11.35 27.98 -4.77
CA LEU A 272 12.19 28.65 -3.78
C LEU A 272 12.22 27.79 -2.51
N LEU A 273 13.43 27.40 -2.12
CA LEU A 273 13.67 26.58 -0.93
C LEU A 273 14.49 27.36 0.08
N SER A 274 14.03 27.35 1.33
CA SER A 274 14.82 27.78 2.48
C SER A 274 15.04 26.60 3.43
N VAL A 275 16.19 26.56 4.09
CA VAL A 275 16.51 25.58 5.13
C VAL A 275 16.89 26.34 6.38
N GLN A 276 16.15 26.13 7.47
CA GLN A 276 16.53 26.60 8.80
C GLN A 276 17.27 25.49 9.55
N SER A 277 18.46 25.81 10.01
CA SER A 277 19.27 24.91 10.83
C SER A 277 20.10 25.72 11.84
N CYS A 278 20.67 25.03 12.85
CA CYS A 278 21.55 25.65 13.82
C CYS A 278 22.83 26.21 13.16
N SER A 279 23.38 27.30 13.70
CA SER A 279 24.46 28.05 13.05
C SER A 279 25.70 27.19 12.75
N HIS A 280 26.00 26.23 13.60
CA HIS A 280 27.12 25.27 13.38
C HIS A 280 26.94 24.43 12.09
N CYS A 281 25.72 24.22 11.59
CA CYS A 281 25.43 23.37 10.46
C CYS A 281 25.42 24.06 9.09
N ILE A 282 25.40 25.39 9.07
CA ILE A 282 25.14 26.21 7.88
C ILE A 282 26.11 25.94 6.75
N ASN A 283 27.42 26.01 7.01
CA ASN A 283 28.44 25.82 5.98
C ASN A 283 28.36 24.42 5.33
N ILE A 284 27.98 23.41 6.11
CA ILE A 284 27.84 22.04 5.63
C ILE A 284 26.64 21.93 4.69
N ILE A 285 25.49 22.47 5.09
CA ILE A 285 24.28 22.45 4.30
C ILE A 285 24.45 23.26 3.02
N GLN A 286 25.00 24.48 3.10
CA GLN A 286 25.19 25.36 1.95
C GLN A 286 26.15 24.78 0.91
N ASN A 287 27.21 24.07 1.33
CA ASN A 287 28.10 23.37 0.42
C ASN A 287 27.44 22.20 -0.31
N GLN A 288 26.41 21.56 0.28
CA GLN A 288 25.70 20.44 -0.30
C GLN A 288 24.50 20.83 -1.13
N ILE A 289 23.94 22.03 -0.89
CA ILE A 289 22.70 22.52 -1.51
C ILE A 289 22.83 24.02 -1.77
N PRO A 290 23.62 24.44 -2.76
CA PRO A 290 23.83 25.84 -3.10
C PRO A 290 22.57 26.56 -3.61
N GLU A 291 21.54 25.79 -4.02
CA GLU A 291 20.26 26.33 -4.49
C GLU A 291 19.33 26.78 -3.35
N ALA A 292 19.57 26.35 -2.11
CA ALA A 292 18.75 26.68 -0.97
C ALA A 292 19.24 27.98 -0.27
N LEU A 293 18.27 28.81 0.13
CA LEU A 293 18.54 29.90 1.06
C LEU A 293 18.65 29.34 2.47
N ILE A 294 19.71 29.69 3.18
CA ILE A 294 19.90 29.24 4.56
C ILE A 294 19.34 30.30 5.52
N LEU A 295 18.49 29.88 6.43
CA LEU A 295 17.97 30.66 7.54
C LEU A 295 18.70 30.23 8.81
N GLU A 296 19.55 31.10 9.32
CA GLU A 296 20.39 30.83 10.48
C GLU A 296 19.57 30.90 11.77
N ASP A 297 19.61 29.82 12.57
CA ASP A 297 19.14 29.86 13.96
C ASP A 297 20.19 30.58 14.84
N GLU A 298 19.77 31.44 15.76
CA GLU A 298 20.66 32.15 16.69
C GLU A 298 21.43 31.18 17.63
N ASN A 299 20.96 29.96 17.75
CA ASN A 299 21.57 28.95 18.59
C ASN A 299 22.57 28.10 17.81
N GLU A 300 23.73 27.88 18.38
CA GLU A 300 24.85 27.18 17.73
C GLU A 300 24.58 25.69 17.45
N TYR A 301 23.93 24.98 18.39
CA TYR A 301 23.79 23.54 18.35
C TYR A 301 22.35 23.04 18.40
N VAL A 302 21.38 23.91 18.63
CA VAL A 302 19.96 23.55 18.73
C VAL A 302 19.10 24.46 17.86
N LEU A 303 17.96 23.95 17.43
CA LEU A 303 16.92 24.76 16.75
C LEU A 303 16.00 25.36 17.80
N GLY A 304 15.86 26.67 17.84
CA GLY A 304 15.09 27.34 18.88
C GLY A 304 14.61 28.74 18.53
N SER A 305 15.03 29.31 17.39
CA SER A 305 14.66 30.66 17.00
C SER A 305 13.43 30.64 16.09
N PHE A 306 12.37 31.31 16.49
CA PHE A 306 11.20 31.52 15.64
C PHE A 306 11.52 32.63 14.63
N LEU A 307 11.37 32.33 13.34
CA LEU A 307 11.58 33.27 12.26
C LEU A 307 10.24 33.64 11.58
N ASP A 308 10.26 34.64 10.71
CA ASP A 308 9.08 35.01 9.95
C ASP A 308 8.85 34.05 8.76
N TYR A 309 7.76 33.28 8.82
CA TYR A 309 7.37 32.31 7.79
C TYR A 309 6.13 32.75 6.98
N TYR A 310 5.67 33.98 7.10
CA TYR A 310 4.41 34.47 6.48
C TYR A 310 4.35 34.29 4.96
N ASN A 311 5.50 34.34 4.29
CA ASN A 311 5.59 34.21 2.85
C ASN A 311 5.89 32.79 2.37
N GLN A 312 5.81 31.79 3.25
CA GLN A 312 6.04 30.38 2.89
C GLN A 312 4.71 29.68 2.61
N ASP A 313 4.64 28.95 1.49
CA ASP A 313 3.47 28.12 1.16
C ASP A 313 3.45 26.85 2.00
N VAL A 314 4.64 26.31 2.31
CA VAL A 314 4.84 25.04 3.02
C VAL A 314 5.96 25.15 4.05
N LEU A 315 5.72 24.60 5.23
CA LEU A 315 6.75 24.33 6.23
C LEU A 315 6.88 22.83 6.51
N VAL A 316 8.12 22.36 6.57
CA VAL A 316 8.47 21.05 7.11
C VAL A 316 9.14 21.26 8.45
N PHE A 317 8.69 20.56 9.49
CA PHE A 317 9.33 20.56 10.81
C PHE A 317 9.49 19.13 11.32
N GLY A 318 10.70 18.80 11.78
CA GLY A 318 10.88 17.55 12.50
C GLY A 318 12.09 16.71 12.14
N PRO A 319 12.56 16.59 10.90
CA PRO A 319 13.71 15.77 10.59
C PRO A 319 14.93 16.19 11.40
N ALA A 320 15.26 15.42 12.44
CA ALA A 320 16.43 15.64 13.31
C ALA A 320 16.53 17.02 13.98
N VAL A 321 15.40 17.60 14.41
CA VAL A 321 15.39 18.92 15.12
C VAL A 321 15.81 18.81 16.59
N GLY A 322 15.73 17.61 17.18
CA GLY A 322 16.00 17.37 18.60
C GLY A 322 14.85 17.71 19.53
N PHE A 323 15.10 17.55 20.84
CA PHE A 323 14.06 17.63 21.89
C PHE A 323 14.37 18.69 22.97
N SER A 324 15.18 19.71 22.63
CA SER A 324 15.50 20.76 23.59
C SER A 324 14.26 21.56 23.95
N ASN A 325 14.21 22.14 25.16
CA ASN A 325 13.10 23.02 25.55
C ASN A 325 12.94 24.23 24.58
N LYS A 326 14.04 24.69 23.96
CA LYS A 326 14.00 25.72 22.93
C LYS A 326 13.30 25.22 21.66
N THR A 327 13.61 24.01 21.23
CA THR A 327 12.99 23.38 20.06
C THR A 327 11.49 23.13 20.27
N VAL A 328 11.09 22.68 21.47
CA VAL A 328 9.68 22.51 21.84
C VAL A 328 8.93 23.84 21.83
N LYS A 329 9.53 24.91 22.35
CA LYS A 329 8.93 26.27 22.32
C LYS A 329 8.81 26.80 20.89
N LEU A 330 9.85 26.65 20.07
CA LEU A 330 9.81 27.00 18.65
C LEU A 330 8.65 26.30 17.96
N PHE A 331 8.49 24.98 18.21
CA PHE A 331 7.42 24.20 17.62
C PHE A 331 6.03 24.68 18.09
N GLU A 332 5.86 24.97 19.37
CA GLU A 332 4.60 25.52 19.90
C GLU A 332 4.26 26.88 19.25
N GLU A 333 5.22 27.79 19.12
CA GLU A 333 5.04 29.07 18.46
C GLU A 333 4.67 28.91 16.98
N LEU A 334 5.31 27.95 16.28
CA LEU A 334 5.00 27.62 14.90
C LEU A 334 3.56 27.13 14.76
N LEU A 335 3.10 26.20 15.62
CA LEU A 335 1.74 25.69 15.59
C LEU A 335 0.69 26.81 15.82
N LYS A 336 0.99 27.80 16.65
CA LYS A 336 0.09 28.93 16.95
C LYS A 336 0.03 29.95 15.81
N SER A 337 1.13 30.19 15.13
CA SER A 337 1.26 31.35 14.22
C SER A 337 1.15 30.97 12.75
N TYR A 338 1.70 29.83 12.31
CA TYR A 338 1.73 29.45 10.90
C TYR A 338 0.38 28.97 10.40
N LYS A 339 -0.05 29.44 9.22
CA LYS A 339 -1.36 29.14 8.62
C LYS A 339 -1.30 28.47 7.26
N GLY A 340 -0.09 28.26 6.73
CA GLY A 340 0.13 27.52 5.47
C GLY A 340 0.11 26.00 5.66
N GLN A 341 0.55 25.26 4.64
CA GLN A 341 0.63 23.83 4.71
C GLN A 341 1.78 23.38 5.61
N LEU A 342 1.47 22.64 6.69
CA LEU A 342 2.45 22.12 7.62
C LEU A 342 2.67 20.63 7.40
N ILE A 343 3.94 20.20 7.40
CA ILE A 343 4.39 18.82 7.28
C ILE A 343 5.23 18.48 8.49
N LEU A 344 4.88 17.42 9.21
CA LEU A 344 5.51 17.00 10.46
C LEU A 344 6.01 15.55 10.36
N ASP A 345 7.28 15.33 10.71
CA ASP A 345 7.88 13.99 10.72
C ASP A 345 8.86 13.82 11.89
N ALA A 346 9.27 12.60 12.15
CA ALA A 346 10.35 12.24 13.04
C ALA A 346 10.24 12.90 14.44
N ASP A 347 11.22 13.75 14.82
CA ASP A 347 11.26 14.37 16.15
C ASP A 347 10.02 15.23 16.45
N ALA A 348 9.38 15.85 15.44
CA ALA A 348 8.13 16.58 15.61
C ALA A 348 7.00 15.68 16.13
N ILE A 349 6.90 14.46 15.59
CA ILE A 349 5.89 13.48 15.99
C ILE A 349 6.16 13.01 17.44
N THR A 350 7.41 12.83 17.80
CA THR A 350 7.81 12.48 19.16
C THR A 350 7.48 13.63 20.14
N ILE A 351 7.75 14.88 19.77
CA ILE A 351 7.39 16.05 20.60
C ILE A 351 5.87 16.11 20.82
N LEU A 352 5.04 15.88 19.79
CA LEU A 352 3.59 15.81 19.91
C LEU A 352 3.12 14.68 20.83
N ALA A 353 3.79 13.54 20.80
CA ALA A 353 3.44 12.41 21.66
C ALA A 353 3.76 12.67 23.14
N GLU A 354 4.83 13.40 23.42
CA GLU A 354 5.27 13.79 24.78
C GLU A 354 4.54 15.03 25.32
N ASN A 355 4.05 15.92 24.44
CA ASN A 355 3.36 17.17 24.79
C ASN A 355 1.96 17.18 24.14
N ARG A 356 1.05 16.38 24.66
CA ARG A 356 -0.24 16.11 24.02
C ARG A 356 -1.15 17.32 23.86
N GLU A 357 -0.95 18.35 24.68
CA GLU A 357 -1.64 19.63 24.56
C GLU A 357 -1.38 20.31 23.22
N LEU A 358 -0.21 20.08 22.59
CA LEU A 358 0.14 20.62 21.28
C LEU A 358 -0.72 20.03 20.15
N LEU A 359 -1.31 18.85 20.32
CA LEU A 359 -2.22 18.25 19.35
C LEU A 359 -3.44 19.14 19.07
N GLN A 360 -3.89 19.92 20.06
CA GLN A 360 -5.02 20.85 19.92
C GLN A 360 -4.66 22.08 19.09
N LEU A 361 -3.37 22.34 18.88
CA LEU A 361 -2.87 23.49 18.11
C LEU A 361 -2.59 23.14 16.64
N LEU A 362 -2.71 21.86 16.25
CA LEU A 362 -2.44 21.43 14.88
C LEU A 362 -3.34 22.17 13.88
N PRO A 363 -2.78 22.89 12.89
CA PRO A 363 -3.57 23.46 11.82
C PRO A 363 -4.31 22.38 11.03
N LYS A 364 -5.54 22.69 10.60
CA LYS A 364 -6.30 21.79 9.72
C LYS A 364 -5.51 21.46 8.46
N GLY A 365 -5.50 20.18 8.08
CA GLY A 365 -4.79 19.69 6.90
C GLY A 365 -3.30 19.49 7.10
N THR A 366 -2.77 19.64 8.34
CA THR A 366 -1.37 19.26 8.63
C THR A 366 -1.12 17.82 8.21
N ILE A 367 0.00 17.57 7.52
CA ILE A 367 0.42 16.22 7.11
C ILE A 367 1.41 15.69 8.14
N LEU A 368 1.11 14.55 8.74
CA LEU A 368 2.03 13.81 9.61
C LEU A 368 2.47 12.52 8.90
N SER A 369 3.75 12.15 9.02
CA SER A 369 4.28 10.94 8.37
C SER A 369 4.95 9.96 9.34
N PRO A 370 4.21 9.42 10.36
CA PRO A 370 4.76 8.49 11.31
C PRO A 370 5.05 7.11 10.72
N HIS A 371 6.09 6.44 11.21
CA HIS A 371 6.15 4.98 11.17
C HIS A 371 5.32 4.38 12.33
N HIS A 372 5.07 3.05 12.30
CA HIS A 372 4.23 2.41 13.33
C HIS A 372 4.67 2.67 14.78
N GLY A 373 5.99 2.76 15.03
CA GLY A 373 6.51 3.05 16.38
C GLY A 373 6.18 4.47 16.85
N GLU A 374 6.29 5.47 15.98
CA GLU A 374 5.90 6.86 16.26
C GLU A 374 4.40 6.98 16.43
N PHE A 375 3.64 6.31 15.56
CA PHE A 375 2.18 6.33 15.63
C PHE A 375 1.65 5.71 16.93
N LYS A 376 2.23 4.60 17.39
CA LYS A 376 1.89 4.00 18.70
C LYS A 376 2.12 4.96 19.88
N ARG A 377 3.14 5.83 19.80
CA ARG A 377 3.34 6.86 20.85
C ARG A 377 2.22 7.92 20.85
N LEU A 378 1.67 8.24 19.67
CA LEU A 378 0.56 9.19 19.51
C LEU A 378 -0.78 8.61 19.98
N VAL A 379 -1.12 7.39 19.59
CA VAL A 379 -2.48 6.84 19.74
C VAL A 379 -2.60 5.72 20.77
N GLY A 380 -1.49 5.16 21.24
CA GLY A 380 -1.46 3.96 22.07
C GLY A 380 -1.17 2.69 21.29
N ASN A 381 -1.11 1.55 21.99
CA ASN A 381 -0.79 0.27 21.39
C ASN A 381 -1.96 -0.29 20.57
N TYR A 382 -1.64 -1.05 19.55
CA TYR A 382 -2.54 -1.87 18.75
C TYR A 382 -1.84 -3.19 18.41
N SER A 383 -2.62 -4.26 18.19
CA SER A 383 -2.11 -5.63 18.05
C SER A 383 -1.85 -6.01 16.58
N ASN A 384 -2.55 -5.36 15.63
CA ASN A 384 -2.50 -5.66 14.20
C ASN A 384 -2.81 -4.41 13.37
N ASN A 385 -2.64 -4.50 12.05
CA ASN A 385 -2.84 -3.36 11.16
C ASN A 385 -4.33 -2.98 10.98
N PHE A 386 -5.28 -3.87 11.18
CA PHE A 386 -6.70 -3.50 11.17
C PHE A 386 -7.03 -2.56 12.35
N GLU A 387 -6.54 -2.88 13.57
CA GLU A 387 -6.67 -1.97 14.72
C GLU A 387 -5.94 -0.64 14.48
N ALA A 388 -4.75 -0.69 13.85
CA ALA A 388 -4.02 0.51 13.48
C ALA A 388 -4.85 1.41 12.55
N LEU A 389 -5.57 0.85 11.55
CA LEU A 389 -6.44 1.61 10.67
C LEU A 389 -7.63 2.26 11.39
N VAL A 390 -8.22 1.58 12.38
CA VAL A 390 -9.29 2.14 13.21
C VAL A 390 -8.77 3.37 13.97
N GLN A 391 -7.62 3.25 14.65
CA GLN A 391 -7.00 4.35 15.38
C GLN A 391 -6.55 5.48 14.46
N LEU A 392 -6.02 5.14 13.25
CA LEU A 392 -5.62 6.09 12.24
C LEU A 392 -6.78 6.97 11.79
N LYS A 393 -7.92 6.36 11.49
CA LYS A 393 -9.14 7.08 11.08
C LYS A 393 -9.68 7.98 12.19
N SER A 394 -9.68 7.50 13.46
CA SER A 394 -10.09 8.32 14.61
C SER A 394 -9.16 9.52 14.77
N PHE A 395 -7.85 9.30 14.79
CA PHE A 395 -6.86 10.36 14.97
C PHE A 395 -6.97 11.46 13.89
N CYS A 396 -7.09 11.05 12.61
CA CYS A 396 -7.26 11.99 11.51
C CYS A 396 -8.52 12.86 11.66
N LYS A 397 -9.62 12.23 12.08
CA LYS A 397 -10.91 12.89 12.30
C LYS A 397 -10.86 13.89 13.45
N ASP A 398 -10.32 13.45 14.61
CA ASP A 398 -10.29 14.21 15.86
C ASP A 398 -9.42 15.46 15.73
N HIS A 399 -8.30 15.35 15.01
CA HIS A 399 -7.34 16.44 14.83
C HIS A 399 -7.44 17.15 13.49
N LYS A 400 -8.33 16.72 12.57
CA LYS A 400 -8.52 17.26 11.20
C LYS A 400 -7.22 17.33 10.39
N VAL A 401 -6.45 16.25 10.45
CA VAL A 401 -5.13 16.11 9.82
C VAL A 401 -5.11 15.01 8.77
N VAL A 402 -4.06 15.01 7.96
CA VAL A 402 -3.71 13.90 7.07
C VAL A 402 -2.54 13.13 7.70
N VAL A 403 -2.64 11.81 7.74
CA VAL A 403 -1.56 10.97 8.27
C VAL A 403 -1.11 9.96 7.22
N ILE A 404 0.19 9.89 7.01
CA ILE A 404 0.88 8.87 6.24
C ILE A 404 1.42 7.84 7.22
N LEU A 405 0.73 6.74 7.46
CA LEU A 405 1.26 5.63 8.25
C LEU A 405 2.20 4.79 7.38
N LYS A 406 3.50 4.96 7.63
CA LYS A 406 4.57 4.31 6.83
C LYS A 406 4.61 2.80 7.06
N GLY A 407 4.70 2.01 5.97
CA GLY A 407 4.76 0.54 5.98
C GLY A 407 4.93 0.02 4.55
N LYS A 408 4.88 -1.31 4.35
CA LYS A 408 4.97 -1.93 3.01
C LYS A 408 3.94 -1.30 2.06
N TYR A 409 2.68 -1.23 2.50
CA TYR A 409 1.62 -0.49 1.82
C TYR A 409 1.27 0.72 2.70
N ALA A 410 2.00 1.81 2.49
CA ALA A 410 1.76 3.02 3.27
C ALA A 410 0.29 3.46 3.17
N ALA A 411 -0.35 3.65 4.33
CA ALA A 411 -1.74 4.07 4.41
C ALA A 411 -1.82 5.59 4.61
N VAL A 412 -2.41 6.29 3.65
CA VAL A 412 -2.68 7.73 3.74
C VAL A 412 -4.13 7.91 4.14
N CYS A 413 -4.38 8.56 5.28
CA CYS A 413 -5.71 8.81 5.80
C CYS A 413 -6.01 10.32 5.90
N ASN A 414 -7.21 10.73 5.52
CA ASN A 414 -7.68 12.12 5.63
C ASN A 414 -8.62 12.33 6.82
N GLU A 415 -9.04 13.58 7.04
CA GLU A 415 -9.95 13.98 8.12
C GLU A 415 -11.35 13.33 8.06
N ASP A 416 -11.77 12.84 6.90
CA ASP A 416 -13.06 12.14 6.71
C ASP A 416 -12.95 10.63 7.00
N GLY A 417 -11.73 10.13 7.29
CA GLY A 417 -11.46 8.73 7.50
C GLY A 417 -11.38 7.90 6.21
N GLN A 418 -11.20 8.54 5.06
CA GLN A 418 -10.85 7.87 3.83
C GLN A 418 -9.39 7.45 3.85
N VAL A 419 -9.10 6.22 3.49
CA VAL A 419 -7.76 5.65 3.46
C VAL A 419 -7.37 5.25 2.05
N SER A 420 -6.21 5.73 1.60
CA SER A 420 -5.62 5.32 0.33
C SER A 420 -4.30 4.61 0.58
N PHE A 421 -4.17 3.40 0.06
CA PHE A 421 -2.95 2.61 0.17
C PHE A 421 -2.04 2.85 -1.03
N ASN A 422 -0.75 2.95 -0.77
CA ASN A 422 0.27 3.01 -1.81
C ASN A 422 0.88 1.62 -2.02
N THR A 423 1.00 1.20 -3.27
CA THR A 423 1.57 -0.11 -3.64
C THR A 423 2.94 -0.02 -4.30
N THR A 424 3.47 1.19 -4.53
CA THR A 424 4.85 1.39 -5.01
C THR A 424 5.85 1.31 -3.85
N GLY A 425 7.08 0.99 -4.15
CA GLY A 425 8.16 0.85 -3.18
C GLY A 425 8.50 -0.60 -2.86
N ASN A 426 9.71 -0.79 -2.36
CA ASN A 426 10.31 -2.09 -2.13
C ASN A 426 11.12 -2.13 -0.82
N PRO A 427 11.50 -3.33 -0.33
CA PRO A 427 12.25 -3.46 0.93
C PRO A 427 13.60 -2.75 0.98
N GLY A 428 14.26 -2.53 -0.16
CA GLY A 428 15.53 -1.79 -0.24
C GLY A 428 15.45 -0.35 0.24
N MET A 429 14.21 0.22 0.31
CA MET A 429 13.95 1.55 0.86
C MET A 429 14.04 1.63 2.40
N ALA A 430 14.13 0.49 3.09
CA ALA A 430 14.20 0.44 4.56
C ALA A 430 15.59 0.85 5.07
N LYS A 431 15.99 2.10 4.82
CA LYS A 431 17.28 2.70 5.17
C LYS A 431 17.10 4.07 5.80
N GLY A 432 18.06 4.45 6.66
CA GLY A 432 18.08 5.80 7.24
C GLY A 432 18.10 6.89 6.16
N GLY A 433 17.32 7.94 6.34
CA GLY A 433 17.17 9.05 5.40
C GLY A 433 16.04 8.91 4.39
N SER A 434 15.40 7.73 4.27
CA SER A 434 14.27 7.53 3.35
C SER A 434 13.05 8.38 3.75
N GLY A 435 12.77 8.51 5.06
CA GLY A 435 11.72 9.39 5.58
C GLY A 435 12.03 10.86 5.32
N ASP A 436 13.30 11.29 5.51
CA ASP A 436 13.71 12.66 5.26
C ASP A 436 13.50 13.04 3.77
N LEU A 437 13.82 12.11 2.86
CA LEU A 437 13.53 12.27 1.43
C LEU A 437 12.03 12.45 1.16
N LEU A 438 11.17 11.63 1.80
CA LEU A 438 9.71 11.75 1.66
C LEU A 438 9.23 13.14 2.12
N CYS A 439 9.76 13.67 3.23
CA CYS A 439 9.45 15.04 3.69
C CYS A 439 9.78 16.10 2.63
N GLY A 440 10.91 15.93 1.96
CA GLY A 440 11.31 16.80 0.86
C GLY A 440 10.36 16.70 -0.33
N ILE A 441 9.97 15.50 -0.74
CA ILE A 441 9.00 15.29 -1.84
C ILE A 441 7.67 15.97 -1.50
N LEU A 442 7.17 15.78 -0.27
CA LEU A 442 5.96 16.45 0.23
C LEU A 442 6.08 17.98 0.08
N ALA A 443 7.19 18.57 0.54
CA ALA A 443 7.43 20.00 0.44
C ALA A 443 7.49 20.51 -1.01
N GLY A 444 8.08 19.69 -1.91
CA GLY A 444 8.28 20.07 -3.31
C GLY A 444 6.99 20.10 -4.13
N ILE A 445 6.00 19.25 -3.79
CA ILE A 445 4.75 19.15 -4.56
C ILE A 445 3.58 19.93 -3.94
N ALA A 446 3.58 20.14 -2.62
CA ALA A 446 2.47 20.73 -1.89
C ALA A 446 2.00 22.10 -2.42
N PRO A 447 2.86 23.05 -2.81
CA PRO A 447 2.41 24.34 -3.32
C PRO A 447 1.59 24.24 -4.61
N ARG A 448 1.83 23.20 -5.41
CA ARG A 448 1.14 22.99 -6.70
C ARG A 448 -0.15 22.20 -6.55
N VAL A 449 -0.13 21.12 -5.76
CA VAL A 449 -1.27 20.23 -5.57
C VAL A 449 -2.28 20.76 -4.56
N LYS A 450 -1.84 21.49 -3.54
CA LYS A 450 -2.62 22.19 -2.50
C LYS A 450 -3.51 21.34 -1.60
N ASN A 451 -4.22 20.34 -2.13
CA ASN A 451 -5.02 19.43 -1.31
C ASN A 451 -4.11 18.51 -0.49
N PRO A 452 -4.10 18.56 0.86
CA PRO A 452 -3.17 17.81 1.69
C PRO A 452 -3.24 16.28 1.49
N PHE A 453 -4.43 15.74 1.23
CA PHE A 453 -4.62 14.32 0.99
C PHE A 453 -4.02 13.90 -0.36
N GLU A 454 -4.23 14.67 -1.42
CA GLU A 454 -3.62 14.42 -2.72
C GLU A 454 -2.09 14.60 -2.68
N VAL A 455 -1.60 15.63 -1.96
CA VAL A 455 -0.15 15.82 -1.71
C VAL A 455 0.45 14.58 -1.07
N ALA A 456 -0.16 14.09 0.01
CA ALA A 456 0.34 12.92 0.75
C ALA A 456 0.34 11.65 -0.11
N LYS A 457 -0.75 11.36 -0.83
CA LYS A 457 -0.86 10.20 -1.73
C LYS A 457 0.18 10.24 -2.85
N LEU A 458 0.29 11.37 -3.53
CA LEU A 458 1.22 11.54 -4.64
C LEU A 458 2.68 11.46 -4.18
N ALA A 459 3.01 12.07 -3.03
CA ALA A 459 4.37 12.03 -2.48
C ALA A 459 4.81 10.59 -2.15
N VAL A 460 3.94 9.81 -1.49
CA VAL A 460 4.24 8.42 -1.16
C VAL A 460 4.38 7.57 -2.42
N TYR A 461 3.53 7.79 -3.42
CA TYR A 461 3.61 7.10 -4.70
C TYR A 461 4.92 7.40 -5.44
N LEU A 462 5.30 8.68 -5.57
CA LEU A 462 6.55 9.08 -6.25
C LEU A 462 7.79 8.61 -5.48
N HIS A 463 7.74 8.66 -4.15
CA HIS A 463 8.81 8.14 -3.30
C HIS A 463 9.01 6.64 -3.51
N GLY A 464 7.92 5.86 -3.51
CA GLY A 464 7.97 4.43 -3.79
C GLY A 464 8.44 4.13 -5.21
N LEU A 465 7.90 4.83 -6.21
CA LEU A 465 8.29 4.64 -7.62
C LEU A 465 9.78 4.98 -7.85
N ALA A 466 10.31 6.03 -7.21
CA ALA A 466 11.74 6.33 -7.25
C ALA A 466 12.57 5.21 -6.57
N GLY A 467 12.02 4.57 -5.54
CA GLY A 467 12.58 3.38 -4.93
C GLY A 467 12.62 2.19 -5.88
N ASP A 468 11.52 1.92 -6.60
CA ASP A 468 11.43 0.80 -7.54
C ASP A 468 12.39 0.97 -8.71
N LEU A 469 12.48 2.18 -9.27
CA LEU A 469 13.47 2.52 -10.29
C LEU A 469 14.93 2.38 -9.77
N SER A 470 15.14 2.65 -8.48
CA SER A 470 16.47 2.47 -7.88
C SER A 470 16.79 1.01 -7.59
N LEU A 471 15.78 0.18 -7.30
CA LEU A 471 15.93 -1.26 -7.19
C LEU A 471 16.40 -1.87 -8.50
N GLU A 472 15.78 -1.50 -9.62
CA GLU A 472 16.15 -1.96 -10.97
C GLU A 472 17.59 -1.58 -11.34
N GLU A 473 18.03 -0.37 -10.97
CA GLU A 473 19.33 0.16 -11.35
C GLU A 473 20.48 -0.29 -10.42
N PHE A 474 20.24 -0.36 -9.11
CA PHE A 474 21.27 -0.58 -8.10
C PHE A 474 21.12 -1.89 -7.33
N GLY A 475 19.96 -2.56 -7.41
CA GLY A 475 19.64 -3.73 -6.60
C GLY A 475 19.22 -3.38 -5.16
N GLU A 476 18.51 -4.27 -4.51
CA GLU A 476 17.88 -4.07 -3.20
C GLU A 476 18.85 -3.66 -2.10
N ASN A 477 20.00 -4.32 -2.05
CA ASN A 477 20.99 -4.10 -0.97
C ASN A 477 21.80 -2.80 -1.14
N TYR A 478 21.90 -2.27 -2.35
CA TYR A 478 22.83 -1.19 -2.69
C TYR A 478 22.18 0.16 -2.95
N MET A 479 20.85 0.19 -3.17
CA MET A 479 20.11 1.44 -3.29
C MET A 479 20.16 2.26 -1.98
N THR A 480 20.13 3.58 -2.10
CA THR A 480 20.17 4.53 -0.97
C THR A 480 19.18 5.67 -1.22
N PRO A 481 18.81 6.48 -0.19
CA PRO A 481 18.02 7.70 -0.45
C PRO A 481 18.65 8.63 -1.50
N THR A 482 19.97 8.69 -1.58
CA THR A 482 20.67 9.49 -2.60
C THR A 482 20.41 8.96 -4.03
N THR A 483 20.43 7.64 -4.23
CA THR A 483 20.11 7.06 -5.55
C THR A 483 18.63 7.24 -5.89
N MET A 484 17.75 7.20 -4.90
CA MET A 484 16.31 7.50 -5.09
C MET A 484 16.09 8.96 -5.52
N ILE A 485 16.86 9.93 -4.97
CA ILE A 485 16.80 11.33 -5.41
C ILE A 485 17.13 11.47 -6.90
N VAL A 486 18.13 10.76 -7.39
CA VAL A 486 18.48 10.76 -8.82
C VAL A 486 17.33 10.22 -9.67
N ASN A 487 16.65 9.18 -9.20
CA ASN A 487 15.54 8.55 -9.90
C ASN A 487 14.19 9.28 -9.75
N LEU A 488 14.07 10.30 -8.87
CA LEU A 488 12.86 11.12 -8.79
C LEU A 488 12.49 11.75 -10.13
N SER A 489 13.46 12.23 -10.91
CA SER A 489 13.20 12.82 -12.22
C SER A 489 12.60 11.81 -13.22
N LYS A 490 13.00 10.53 -13.13
CA LYS A 490 12.43 9.45 -13.95
C LYS A 490 11.01 9.12 -13.47
N ALA A 491 10.78 9.09 -12.14
CA ALA A 491 9.47 8.87 -11.55
C ALA A 491 8.46 9.96 -11.98
N PHE A 492 8.83 11.24 -11.91
CA PHE A 492 7.99 12.34 -12.42
C PHE A 492 7.71 12.20 -13.92
N LYS A 493 8.73 11.97 -14.75
CA LYS A 493 8.55 11.80 -16.20
C LYS A 493 7.63 10.65 -16.58
N SER A 494 7.59 9.58 -15.80
CA SER A 494 6.73 8.42 -16.10
C SER A 494 5.24 8.73 -15.90
N ILE A 495 4.90 9.70 -15.06
CA ILE A 495 3.52 10.11 -14.77
C ILE A 495 3.06 11.32 -15.61
N GLU A 496 3.99 12.06 -16.26
CA GLU A 496 3.67 13.19 -17.12
C GLU A 496 3.22 12.76 -18.52
N LYS A 497 3.46 11.48 -18.87
CA LYS A 497 3.01 10.86 -20.12
C LYS A 497 1.54 10.44 -20.01
#